data_cb14b36f9c79d297a2e928b7def16828
#
_entry.id   cb14b36f9c79d297a2e928b7def16828
#
_cell.length_a   1.000
_cell.length_b   1.000
_cell.length_c   1.000
_cell.angle_alpha   90.00
_cell.angle_beta   90.00
_cell.angle_gamma   90.00
#
_symmetry.space_group_name_H-M   'P 1'
#
loop_
_entity.id
_entity.type
_entity.pdbx_description
1 polymer ?
#
loop_
_entity_poly.entity_id
_entity_poly.type
_entity_poly.pdbx_seq_one_letter_code
_entity_poly.pdbx_strand_id
1 'polypeptide(L)'
;MSQKSPRSRLKRLETLNLVSCTHKDPEGRVDLEVVGRTLDLSEGGIFLEIPQPVPAGEAEVEVILGIRDHVIHTLGNIVHQRELENGYTGLGVAFKNLSPENSRIITGFLGGDDEE
;
A
#
# COMPACT_ATOMS: atom_id res chain seq x y z
N MET A 1 -12.45 4.22 -22.96
CA MET A 1 -11.96 4.10 -22.61
C MET A 1 -11.53 3.63 -22.23
N SER A 2 -11.67 3.80 -22.00
CA SER A 2 -11.12 3.57 -21.49
C SER A 2 -10.78 2.91 -21.04
N GLN A 3 -10.61 2.82 -20.87
CA GLN A 3 -10.19 2.40 -20.46
C GLN A 3 -9.68 1.57 -20.24
N LYS A 4 -9.37 1.30 -20.33
CA LYS A 4 -8.81 0.62 -20.22
C LYS A 4 -8.09 0.05 -19.88
N SER A 5 -8.08 -0.08 -20.32
CA SER A 5 -6.98 -0.63 -20.06
C SER A 5 -6.52 -1.17 -18.97
N PRO A 6 -5.69 -1.42 -18.80
CA PRO A 6 -5.31 -2.00 -17.54
C PRO A 6 -6.24 -1.65 -16.43
N ARG A 7 -7.38 -1.27 -16.76
CA ARG A 7 -8.33 -0.82 -15.76
C ARG A 7 -8.90 -1.94 -14.94
N SER A 8 -8.71 -3.16 -15.35
CA SER A 8 -9.12 -4.25 -14.50
C SER A 8 -8.41 -4.19 -13.17
N ARG A 9 -7.26 -3.58 -13.13
CA ARG A 9 -6.55 -3.40 -11.90
C ARG A 9 -7.34 -2.60 -10.88
N LEU A 10 -8.02 -1.56 -11.34
CA LEU A 10 -8.83 -0.76 -10.45
C LEU A 10 -9.94 -1.57 -9.84
N LYS A 11 -10.51 -2.46 -10.62
CA LYS A 11 -11.56 -3.27 -10.12
C LYS A 11 -11.07 -4.16 -8.98
N ARG A 12 -9.89 -4.70 -9.14
CA ARG A 12 -9.34 -5.54 -8.09
C ARG A 12 -9.07 -4.75 -6.84
N LEU A 13 -8.58 -3.54 -6.98
CA LEU A 13 -8.31 -2.71 -5.82
C LEU A 13 -9.58 -2.35 -5.08
N GLU A 14 -10.67 -2.25 -5.81
CA GLU A 14 -11.94 -1.95 -5.15
C GLU A 14 -12.36 -3.05 -4.20
N THR A 15 -11.94 -4.26 -4.42
CA THR A 15 -12.38 -5.34 -3.57
C THR A 15 -11.49 -5.60 -2.40
N LEU A 16 -10.31 -5.02 -2.36
CA LEU A 16 -9.43 -5.30 -1.24
C LEU A 16 -8.67 -4.12 -0.79
N ASN A 17 -9.30 -3.07 -0.65
CA ASN A 17 -8.63 -1.81 -0.53
C ASN A 17 -8.13 -1.46 0.86
N LEU A 18 -8.40 -2.25 1.87
CA LEU A 18 -7.96 -1.88 3.21
C LEU A 18 -6.50 -2.23 3.42
N VAL A 19 -5.78 -1.31 4.05
CA VAL A 19 -4.38 -1.49 4.35
C VAL A 19 -4.09 -0.82 5.68
N SER A 20 -3.32 -1.51 6.51
CA SER A 20 -2.89 -0.98 7.79
C SER A 20 -1.51 -0.37 7.63
N CYS A 21 -1.32 0.80 8.20
CA CYS A 21 -0.04 1.51 8.11
C CYS A 21 0.36 1.94 9.51
N THR A 22 1.55 1.55 9.94
CA THR A 22 2.05 1.83 11.28
C THR A 22 3.41 2.51 11.16
N HIS A 23 3.56 3.63 11.85
CA HIS A 23 4.80 4.39 11.88
C HIS A 23 5.29 4.47 13.30
N LYS A 24 6.61 4.43 13.48
CA LYS A 24 7.21 4.52 14.80
C LYS A 24 8.15 5.70 14.86
N ASP A 25 8.24 6.28 16.04
CA ASP A 25 9.17 7.38 16.26
C ASP A 25 10.59 6.83 16.43
N PRO A 26 11.59 7.70 16.56
CA PRO A 26 12.97 7.23 16.66
C PRO A 26 13.23 6.32 17.88
N GLU A 27 12.40 6.42 18.91
CA GLU A 27 12.55 5.54 20.08
C GLU A 27 11.80 4.23 19.91
N GLY A 28 11.18 4.00 18.76
CA GLY A 28 10.48 2.75 18.51
C GLY A 28 9.06 2.71 19.01
N ARG A 29 8.51 3.84 19.43
CA ARG A 29 7.11 3.87 19.86
C ARG A 29 6.23 4.17 18.67
N VAL A 30 5.07 3.54 18.65
CA VAL A 30 4.09 3.79 17.59
C VAL A 30 3.55 5.20 17.76
N ASP A 31 3.76 6.05 16.76
CA ASP A 31 3.22 7.40 16.79
C ASP A 31 2.12 7.58 15.73
N LEU A 32 1.87 6.58 14.92
CA LEU A 32 0.75 6.58 13.97
C LEU A 32 0.37 5.15 13.67
N GLU A 33 -0.91 4.87 13.77
CA GLU A 33 -1.42 3.56 13.37
C GLU A 33 -2.78 3.80 12.77
N VAL A 34 -2.91 3.59 11.48
CA VAL A 34 -4.13 3.92 10.77
C VAL A 34 -4.47 2.82 9.80
N VAL A 35 -5.75 2.77 9.43
CA VAL A 35 -6.22 1.93 8.34
C VAL A 35 -6.57 2.86 7.21
N GLY A 36 -6.05 2.58 6.05
CA GLY A 36 -6.33 3.36 4.88
C GLY A 36 -6.77 2.48 3.74
N ARG A 37 -6.66 3.02 2.54
CA ARG A 37 -7.06 2.32 1.33
C ARG A 37 -5.90 2.29 0.36
N THR A 38 -5.82 1.20 -0.38
CA THR A 38 -4.87 1.10 -1.48
C THR A 38 -5.43 1.86 -2.67
N LEU A 39 -4.68 2.80 -3.18
CA LEU A 39 -5.04 3.51 -4.39
C LEU A 39 -4.35 2.90 -5.60
N ASP A 40 -3.15 2.39 -5.40
CA ASP A 40 -2.39 1.79 -6.49
C ASP A 40 -1.39 0.83 -5.88
N LEU A 41 -1.12 -0.25 -6.59
CA LEU A 41 -0.22 -1.30 -6.11
C LEU A 41 0.66 -1.72 -7.26
N SER A 42 1.95 -1.87 -7.00
CA SER A 42 2.89 -2.38 -7.96
C SER A 42 3.78 -3.39 -7.28
N GLU A 43 4.66 -4.01 -8.05
CA GLU A 43 5.59 -4.96 -7.47
C GLU A 43 6.57 -4.30 -6.52
N GLY A 44 6.85 -3.04 -6.73
CA GLY A 44 7.83 -2.36 -5.92
C GLY A 44 7.28 -1.52 -4.81
N GLY A 45 5.97 -1.32 -4.76
CA GLY A 45 5.43 -0.44 -3.74
C GLY A 45 3.94 -0.25 -3.83
N ILE A 46 3.45 0.64 -2.99
CA ILE A 46 2.03 0.87 -2.85
C ILE A 46 1.79 2.35 -2.65
N PHE A 47 0.70 2.86 -3.20
CA PHE A 47 0.24 4.22 -2.94
C PHE A 47 -1.05 4.10 -2.18
N LEU A 48 -1.09 4.66 -0.98
CA LEU A 48 -2.24 4.54 -0.12
C LEU A 48 -2.84 5.88 0.23
N GLU A 49 -4.11 5.82 0.61
CA GLU A 49 -4.83 6.96 1.14
C GLU A 49 -5.02 6.73 2.63
N ILE A 50 -4.53 7.65 3.45
CA ILE A 50 -4.67 7.55 4.89
C ILE A 50 -5.27 8.83 5.42
N PRO A 51 -5.90 8.79 6.62
CA PRO A 51 -6.65 9.96 7.09
C PRO A 51 -5.80 11.13 7.54
N GLN A 52 -4.53 10.91 7.82
CA GLN A 52 -3.69 11.99 8.32
C GLN A 52 -2.25 11.75 7.91
N PRO A 53 -1.44 12.81 7.87
CA PRO A 53 -0.05 12.64 7.44
C PRO A 53 0.76 11.86 8.45
N VAL A 54 1.80 11.22 7.96
CA VAL A 54 2.77 10.54 8.82
C VAL A 54 3.63 11.59 9.48
N PRO A 55 3.87 11.48 10.79
CA PRO A 55 4.71 12.46 11.48
C PRO A 55 6.12 12.50 10.90
N ALA A 56 6.76 13.63 11.05
CA ALA A 56 8.14 13.77 10.61
C ALA A 56 9.02 12.83 11.40
N GLY A 57 10.10 12.38 10.79
CA GLY A 57 11.03 11.48 11.44
C GLY A 57 11.42 10.36 10.53
N GLU A 58 11.32 9.14 11.03
CA GLU A 58 11.73 7.98 10.27
C GLU A 58 10.88 7.80 9.03
N ALA A 59 11.51 7.36 7.96
CA ALA A 59 10.79 7.14 6.72
C ALA A 59 10.20 5.74 6.62
N GLU A 60 10.46 4.88 7.57
CA GLU A 60 10.03 3.49 7.49
C GLU A 60 8.64 3.33 8.09
N VAL A 61 7.81 2.56 7.43
CA VAL A 61 6.49 2.21 7.93
C VAL A 61 6.29 0.71 7.77
N GLU A 62 5.37 0.20 8.56
CA GLU A 62 4.96 -1.19 8.48
C GLU A 62 3.61 -1.23 7.80
N VAL A 63 3.48 -2.08 6.79
CA VAL A 63 2.27 -2.15 5.98
C VAL A 63 1.71 -3.55 6.04
N ILE A 64 0.42 -3.66 6.29
CA ILE A 64 -0.29 -4.93 6.27
C ILE A 64 -1.42 -4.79 5.29
N LEU A 65 -1.45 -5.64 4.30
CA LEU A 65 -2.31 -5.49 3.14
C LEU A 65 -2.92 -6.84 2.81
N GLY A 66 -4.22 -6.87 2.57
CA GLY A 66 -4.89 -8.10 2.16
C GLY A 66 -5.01 -8.18 0.66
N ILE A 67 -4.63 -9.31 0.09
CA ILE A 67 -4.80 -9.57 -1.33
C ILE A 67 -5.47 -10.93 -1.45
N ARG A 68 -6.72 -10.92 -1.83
CA ARG A 68 -7.52 -12.15 -1.90
C ARG A 68 -7.53 -12.81 -0.53
N ASP A 69 -7.08 -14.04 -0.39
CA ASP A 69 -7.01 -14.68 0.92
C ASP A 69 -5.63 -14.60 1.52
N HIS A 70 -4.77 -13.77 1.00
CA HIS A 70 -3.42 -13.62 1.53
C HIS A 70 -3.31 -12.33 2.32
N VAL A 71 -2.51 -12.37 3.38
CA VAL A 71 -2.17 -11.17 4.12
C VAL A 71 -0.69 -10.94 3.94
N ILE A 72 -0.35 -9.77 3.44
CA ILE A 72 1.05 -9.40 3.21
C ILE A 72 1.45 -8.41 4.27
N HIS A 73 2.50 -8.76 4.99
CA HIS A 73 3.05 -7.91 6.04
C HIS A 73 4.47 -7.58 5.62
N THR A 74 4.74 -6.30 5.42
CA THR A 74 6.06 -5.91 4.96
C THR A 74 6.41 -4.53 5.49
N LEU A 75 7.69 -4.24 5.46
CA LEU A 75 8.18 -2.90 5.75
C LEU A 75 8.31 -2.14 4.45
N GLY A 76 8.28 -0.82 4.55
CA GLY A 76 8.50 0.00 3.40
C GLY A 76 9.05 1.34 3.80
N ASN A 77 9.57 2.05 2.82
CA ASN A 77 10.07 3.41 3.01
C ASN A 77 9.14 4.37 2.34
N ILE A 78 8.81 5.45 3.05
CA ILE A 78 8.01 6.51 2.48
C ILE A 78 8.84 7.23 1.46
N VAL A 79 8.36 7.25 0.22
CA VAL A 79 9.08 7.95 -0.84
C VAL A 79 8.33 9.20 -1.29
N HIS A 80 7.10 9.38 -0.83
CA HIS A 80 6.28 10.46 -1.32
C HIS A 80 5.09 10.62 -0.39
N GLN A 81 4.71 11.85 -0.11
CA GLN A 81 3.56 12.14 0.74
C GLN A 81 2.96 13.44 0.28
N ARG A 82 1.66 13.47 0.07
CA ARG A 82 1.00 14.69 -0.37
C ARG A 82 -0.45 14.69 0.08
N GLU A 83 -1.02 15.86 0.14
CA GLU A 83 -2.42 16.01 0.46
C GLU A 83 -3.24 15.73 -0.79
N LEU A 84 -4.31 14.97 -0.64
CA LEU A 84 -5.23 14.66 -1.72
C LEU A 84 -6.37 15.64 -1.73
N GLU A 85 -7.13 15.63 -2.83
CA GLU A 85 -8.21 16.61 -2.99
C GLU A 85 -9.27 16.46 -1.92
N ASN A 86 -9.46 15.25 -1.42
CA ASN A 86 -10.48 15.02 -0.41
C ASN A 86 -10.00 15.32 1.01
N GLY A 87 -8.80 15.85 1.14
CA GLY A 87 -8.26 16.18 2.46
C GLY A 87 -7.51 15.05 3.12
N TYR A 88 -7.54 13.87 2.54
CA TYR A 88 -6.74 12.75 3.04
C TYR A 88 -5.31 12.90 2.56
N THR A 89 -4.47 12.02 3.05
CA THR A 89 -3.05 12.02 2.68
C THR A 89 -2.78 10.85 1.75
N GLY A 90 -2.10 11.14 0.65
CA GLY A 90 -1.58 10.12 -0.25
C GLY A 90 -0.16 9.79 0.15
N LEU A 91 0.12 8.52 0.37
CA LEU A 91 1.42 8.07 0.86
C LEU A 91 1.98 7.04 -0.11
N GLY A 92 3.11 7.37 -0.72
CA GLY A 92 3.82 6.44 -1.58
C GLY A 92 4.87 5.71 -0.77
N VAL A 93 4.83 4.38 -0.82
CA VAL A 93 5.70 3.54 -0.02
C VAL A 93 6.38 2.55 -0.93
N ALA A 94 7.71 2.51 -0.89
CA ALA A 94 8.49 1.50 -1.60
C ALA A 94 8.70 0.33 -0.66
N PHE A 95 8.39 -0.87 -1.11
CA PHE A 95 8.56 -2.05 -0.28
C PHE A 95 10.04 -2.27 0.03
N LYS A 96 10.29 -2.72 1.25
CA LYS A 96 11.63 -2.96 1.73
C LYS A 96 11.74 -4.42 2.12
N ASN A 97 12.65 -5.13 1.45
CA ASN A 97 12.90 -6.54 1.77
C ASN A 97 11.65 -7.40 1.65
N LEU A 98 10.89 -7.17 0.59
CA LEU A 98 9.71 -7.97 0.34
C LEU A 98 10.13 -9.42 0.13
N SER A 99 9.49 -10.35 0.83
CA SER A 99 9.86 -11.74 0.72
C SER A 99 9.53 -12.26 -0.68
N PRO A 100 10.24 -13.29 -1.13
CA PRO A 100 9.92 -13.86 -2.44
C PRO A 100 8.48 -14.36 -2.52
N GLU A 101 7.97 -14.91 -1.43
CA GLU A 101 6.59 -15.38 -1.43
C GLU A 101 5.63 -14.22 -1.57
N ASN A 102 5.83 -13.14 -0.83
CA ASN A 102 4.96 -11.98 -0.93
C ASN A 102 5.08 -11.34 -2.30
N SER A 103 6.28 -11.31 -2.84
CA SER A 103 6.47 -10.78 -4.17
C SER A 103 5.68 -11.57 -5.20
N ARG A 104 5.67 -12.89 -5.08
CA ARG A 104 4.91 -13.73 -6.01
C ARG A 104 3.42 -13.48 -5.88
N ILE A 105 2.92 -13.28 -4.66
CA ILE A 105 1.51 -13.01 -4.46
C ILE A 105 1.12 -11.71 -5.16
N ILE A 106 1.92 -10.68 -4.97
CA ILE A 106 1.62 -9.39 -5.59
C ILE A 106 1.73 -9.50 -7.10
N THR A 107 2.77 -10.12 -7.59
CA THR A 107 2.98 -10.25 -9.03
C THR A 107 1.86 -11.05 -9.67
N GLY A 108 1.45 -12.14 -9.02
CA GLY A 108 0.35 -12.92 -9.54
C GLY A 108 -0.94 -12.15 -9.58
N PHE A 109 -1.21 -11.39 -8.54
CA PHE A 109 -2.41 -10.57 -8.49
C PHE A 109 -2.41 -9.53 -9.61
N LEU A 110 -1.29 -8.85 -9.80
CA LEU A 110 -1.21 -7.81 -10.82
C LEU A 110 -1.07 -8.38 -12.22
N GLY A 111 -0.49 -9.56 -12.32
CA GLY A 111 -0.17 -10.13 -13.61
C GLY A 111 -1.32 -10.82 -14.29
N GLY A 112 -2.45 -10.92 -13.63
CA GLY A 112 -3.60 -11.43 -14.33
C GLY A 112 -3.95 -12.85 -14.06
N ASP A 113 -3.39 -13.46 -13.03
CA ASP A 113 -3.86 -14.80 -12.71
C ASP A 113 -5.32 -14.76 -12.33
N ASP A 114 -5.85 -13.59 -12.10
CA ASP A 114 -7.26 -13.42 -11.83
C ASP A 114 -8.08 -13.56 -13.09
N GLU A 115 -7.47 -13.71 -14.20
CA GLU A 115 -8.20 -13.84 -15.45
C GLU A 115 -8.71 -15.22 -15.68
N GLU A 116 -8.19 -16.18 -15.00
CA GLU A 116 -8.62 -17.54 -15.25
C GLU A 116 -9.95 -17.83 -14.71
#